data_71ea6b60b812db5bcc5a641fe583bcf6
#
_entry.id   71ea6b60b812db5bcc5a641fe583bcf6
#
_cell.length_a   1.000
_cell.length_b   1.000
_cell.length_c   1.000
_cell.angle_alpha   90.00
_cell.angle_beta   90.00
_cell.angle_gamma   90.00
#
_symmetry.space_group_name_H-M   'P 1'
#
loop_
_entity.id
_entity.type
_entity.pdbx_description
1 polymer ?
#
loop_
_entity_poly.entity_id
_entity_poly.type
_entity_poly.pdbx_seq_one_letter_code
_entity_poly.pdbx_strand_id
1 'polypeptide(L)'
;KDSDVAFGLGYAHAEDDYATIQDVTLAIRGQLAMSKGAEAAPGDYVVSLLNIWPTVEARYERDLPADVRALMQAYADGVNLYAAQHPEQVAPSALPMTGQDVAAGFLFKMPFFYGLDKALKQVFEGQAKLVKTPTGSNGVAVAPGRSSDGITRLLVNSHQPYTGPVAWYEAVLESAEGWHVAGGFFPGSPFLLHGHNPHLGWANTVNAPDLADVYELTINPDNPDQYRLDGQWRDLHKSTAWLWVKLWGPLLLPVPKTVWRSEHGPVLRTEQGDFALRYAGMDELRGGLQVYRLNKARNLDEWKAAMALQAIPALNYIYADASGNVGYLYNGMFPDRIAGPDWSVVLPGDRSELIWQGY
;
A
#
# COMPACT_ATOMS: atom_id res chain seq x y z
N LYS A 1 -7.40 -22.53 -13.72
CA LYS A 1 -7.32 -22.17 -12.29
C LYS A 1 -7.19 -20.65 -12.14
N ASP A 2 -7.44 -20.15 -10.93
CA ASP A 2 -7.21 -18.73 -10.64
C ASP A 2 -5.74 -18.34 -10.89
N SER A 3 -4.79 -19.22 -10.56
CA SER A 3 -3.37 -19.00 -10.84
C SER A 3 -3.05 -18.95 -12.34
N ASP A 4 -3.74 -19.73 -13.18
CA ASP A 4 -3.52 -19.70 -14.63
C ASP A 4 -4.01 -18.36 -15.22
N VAL A 5 -5.12 -17.84 -14.68
CA VAL A 5 -5.66 -16.53 -15.06
C VAL A 5 -4.72 -15.40 -14.60
N ALA A 6 -4.19 -15.50 -13.37
CA ALA A 6 -3.21 -14.52 -12.86
C ALA A 6 -1.92 -14.51 -13.70
N PHE A 7 -1.43 -15.68 -14.14
CA PHE A 7 -0.29 -15.80 -15.05
C PHE A 7 -0.55 -15.09 -16.39
N GLY A 8 -1.71 -15.41 -17.03
CA GLY A 8 -2.11 -14.77 -18.28
C GLY A 8 -2.25 -13.26 -18.15
N LEU A 9 -2.83 -12.80 -17.02
CA LEU A 9 -2.95 -11.38 -16.73
C LEU A 9 -1.58 -10.71 -16.57
N GLY A 10 -0.63 -11.35 -15.88
CA GLY A 10 0.73 -10.83 -15.70
C GLY A 10 1.45 -10.64 -17.04
N TYR A 11 1.30 -11.61 -17.93
CA TYR A 11 1.85 -11.54 -19.29
C TYR A 11 1.21 -10.42 -20.13
N ALA A 12 -0.13 -10.37 -20.19
CA ALA A 12 -0.86 -9.36 -20.97
C ALA A 12 -0.60 -7.93 -20.44
N HIS A 13 -0.58 -7.77 -19.13
CA HIS A 13 -0.26 -6.48 -18.52
C HIS A 13 1.16 -6.03 -18.85
N ALA A 14 2.13 -6.96 -18.85
CA ALA A 14 3.50 -6.66 -19.25
C ALA A 14 3.61 -6.34 -20.75
N GLU A 15 2.82 -6.98 -21.61
CA GLU A 15 2.75 -6.68 -23.03
C GLU A 15 2.26 -5.25 -23.26
N ASP A 16 1.29 -4.78 -22.48
CA ASP A 16 0.71 -3.43 -22.60
C ASP A 16 1.57 -2.35 -21.92
N ASP A 17 2.13 -2.58 -20.72
CA ASP A 17 2.85 -1.56 -19.95
C ASP A 17 3.94 -2.15 -19.03
N TYR A 18 4.90 -2.85 -19.61
CA TYR A 18 6.04 -3.40 -18.87
C TYR A 18 6.87 -2.32 -18.16
N ALA A 19 7.01 -1.15 -18.78
CA ALA A 19 7.79 -0.03 -18.23
C ALA A 19 7.28 0.40 -16.85
N THR A 20 5.96 0.54 -16.69
CA THR A 20 5.38 0.89 -15.40
C THR A 20 5.49 -0.26 -14.38
N ILE A 21 5.28 -1.52 -14.80
CA ILE A 21 5.41 -2.68 -13.90
C ILE A 21 6.82 -2.77 -13.33
N GLN A 22 7.86 -2.65 -14.17
CA GLN A 22 9.23 -2.72 -13.69
C GLN A 22 9.61 -1.52 -12.81
N ASP A 23 9.15 -0.30 -13.12
CA ASP A 23 9.38 0.88 -12.28
C ASP A 23 8.72 0.70 -10.90
N VAL A 24 7.49 0.16 -10.85
CA VAL A 24 6.81 -0.21 -9.61
C VAL A 24 7.60 -1.27 -8.83
N THR A 25 8.08 -2.31 -9.51
CA THR A 25 8.88 -3.38 -8.88
C THR A 25 10.17 -2.83 -8.27
N LEU A 26 10.89 -1.97 -9.01
CA LEU A 26 12.09 -1.31 -8.50
C LEU A 26 11.78 -0.37 -7.33
N ALA A 27 10.70 0.40 -7.42
CA ALA A 27 10.30 1.32 -6.36
C ALA A 27 9.99 0.60 -5.04
N ILE A 28 9.20 -0.48 -5.05
CA ILE A 28 8.87 -1.24 -3.84
C ILE A 28 10.07 -2.00 -3.26
N ARG A 29 11.10 -2.26 -4.07
CA ARG A 29 12.39 -2.83 -3.64
C ARG A 29 13.34 -1.78 -3.07
N GLY A 30 13.03 -0.48 -3.18
CA GLY A 30 13.96 0.60 -2.85
C GLY A 30 15.16 0.63 -3.79
N GLN A 31 14.94 0.35 -5.08
CA GLN A 31 15.96 0.22 -6.12
C GLN A 31 15.67 1.08 -7.37
N LEU A 32 14.68 1.96 -7.30
CA LEU A 32 14.30 2.79 -8.45
C LEU A 32 15.43 3.74 -8.86
N ALA A 33 16.25 4.20 -7.91
CA ALA A 33 17.42 5.03 -8.19
C ALA A 33 18.50 4.34 -9.03
N MET A 34 18.52 2.99 -9.08
CA MET A 34 19.40 2.23 -9.99
C MET A 34 19.01 2.44 -11.47
N SER A 35 17.77 2.81 -11.74
CA SER A 35 17.27 3.09 -13.10
C SER A 35 17.14 4.59 -13.36
N LYS A 36 16.53 5.34 -12.44
CA LYS A 36 16.14 6.75 -12.63
C LYS A 36 17.16 7.75 -12.06
N GLY A 37 18.16 7.31 -11.28
CA GLY A 37 19.19 8.20 -10.72
C GLY A 37 18.78 8.85 -9.40
N ALA A 38 19.48 9.93 -9.05
CA ALA A 38 19.42 10.55 -7.71
C ALA A 38 18.02 11.03 -7.30
N GLU A 39 17.19 11.41 -8.25
CA GLU A 39 15.82 11.91 -7.99
C GLU A 39 14.92 10.84 -7.36
N ALA A 40 15.18 9.54 -7.62
CA ALA A 40 14.42 8.44 -7.05
C ALA A 40 14.95 7.98 -5.67
N ALA A 41 16.16 8.37 -5.28
CA ALA A 41 16.80 7.91 -4.04
C ALA A 41 16.00 8.23 -2.75
N PRO A 42 15.29 9.36 -2.63
CA PRO A 42 14.41 9.59 -1.47
C PRO A 42 13.30 8.55 -1.34
N GLY A 43 12.70 8.12 -2.46
CA GLY A 43 11.70 7.04 -2.47
C GLY A 43 12.28 5.70 -2.01
N ASP A 44 13.47 5.35 -2.50
CA ASP A 44 14.18 4.14 -2.10
C ASP A 44 14.51 4.15 -0.59
N TYR A 45 14.88 5.31 -0.04
CA TYR A 45 15.08 5.46 1.40
C TYR A 45 13.79 5.22 2.18
N VAL A 46 12.65 5.73 1.71
CA VAL A 46 11.34 5.55 2.36
C VAL A 46 10.97 4.06 2.46
N VAL A 47 11.26 3.23 1.45
CA VAL A 47 11.03 1.77 1.53
C VAL A 47 11.76 1.15 2.73
N SER A 48 13.02 1.52 2.93
CA SER A 48 13.83 1.06 4.06
C SER A 48 13.32 1.65 5.40
N LEU A 49 12.97 2.94 5.41
CA LEU A 49 12.42 3.63 6.57
C LEU A 49 11.12 2.96 7.04
N LEU A 50 10.22 2.62 6.13
CA LEU A 50 8.94 1.97 6.42
C LEU A 50 9.08 0.46 6.69
N ASN A 51 10.31 -0.09 6.63
CA ASN A 51 10.60 -1.50 6.94
C ASN A 51 9.85 -2.50 6.06
N ILE A 52 9.66 -2.18 4.79
CA ILE A 52 8.81 -2.96 3.88
C ILE A 52 9.32 -4.41 3.76
N TRP A 53 10.58 -4.60 3.38
CA TRP A 53 11.12 -5.95 3.10
C TRP A 53 11.28 -6.83 4.34
N PRO A 54 11.79 -6.36 5.48
CA PRO A 54 11.81 -7.17 6.70
C PRO A 54 10.40 -7.61 7.14
N THR A 55 9.38 -6.76 6.91
CA THR A 55 7.98 -7.12 7.19
C THR A 55 7.49 -8.21 6.23
N VAL A 56 7.77 -8.08 4.94
CA VAL A 56 7.41 -9.11 3.92
C VAL A 56 8.08 -10.43 4.26
N GLU A 57 9.39 -10.45 4.49
CA GLU A 57 10.15 -11.66 4.82
C GLU A 57 9.60 -12.37 6.06
N ALA A 58 9.26 -11.61 7.11
CA ALA A 58 8.75 -12.18 8.36
C ALA A 58 7.30 -12.68 8.28
N ARG A 59 6.49 -12.14 7.37
CA ARG A 59 5.04 -12.29 7.38
C ARG A 59 4.44 -12.98 6.15
N TYR A 60 5.15 -13.01 5.02
CA TYR A 60 4.59 -13.50 3.75
C TYR A 60 4.03 -14.91 3.84
N GLU A 61 4.79 -15.85 4.39
CA GLU A 61 4.33 -17.23 4.55
C GLU A 61 3.37 -17.44 5.72
N ARG A 62 3.54 -16.63 6.78
CA ARG A 62 2.74 -16.74 7.99
C ARG A 62 1.32 -16.19 7.81
N ASP A 63 1.18 -15.02 7.15
CA ASP A 63 -0.06 -14.25 7.12
C ASP A 63 -0.86 -14.47 5.82
N LEU A 64 -0.22 -14.96 4.76
CA LEU A 64 -0.88 -15.22 3.48
C LEU A 64 -1.10 -16.71 3.24
N PRO A 65 -2.35 -17.14 2.93
CA PRO A 65 -2.65 -18.50 2.53
C PRO A 65 -1.87 -18.94 1.29
N ALA A 66 -1.58 -20.23 1.17
CA ALA A 66 -0.76 -20.78 0.09
C ALA A 66 -1.36 -20.56 -1.31
N ASP A 67 -2.69 -20.60 -1.44
CA ASP A 67 -3.42 -20.33 -2.69
C ASP A 67 -3.21 -18.86 -3.14
N VAL A 68 -3.28 -17.91 -2.22
CA VAL A 68 -3.06 -16.48 -2.51
C VAL A 68 -1.60 -16.21 -2.88
N ARG A 69 -0.63 -16.84 -2.17
CA ARG A 69 0.79 -16.75 -2.53
C ARG A 69 1.07 -17.30 -3.92
N ALA A 70 0.46 -18.46 -4.25
CA ALA A 70 0.58 -19.08 -5.58
C ALA A 70 -0.01 -18.18 -6.69
N LEU A 71 -1.10 -17.48 -6.41
CA LEU A 71 -1.72 -16.53 -7.34
C LEU A 71 -0.82 -15.29 -7.56
N MET A 72 -0.26 -14.73 -6.49
CA MET A 72 0.71 -13.64 -6.59
C MET A 72 1.96 -14.04 -7.38
N GLN A 73 2.48 -15.25 -7.13
CA GLN A 73 3.63 -15.77 -7.86
C GLN A 73 3.30 -16.00 -9.33
N ALA A 74 2.14 -16.56 -9.64
CA ALA A 74 1.72 -16.82 -11.02
C ALA A 74 1.63 -15.51 -11.85
N TYR A 75 1.12 -14.42 -11.26
CA TYR A 75 1.15 -13.11 -11.90
C TYR A 75 2.59 -12.66 -12.19
N ALA A 76 3.47 -12.77 -11.20
CA ALA A 76 4.89 -12.42 -11.36
C ALA A 76 5.57 -13.29 -12.44
N ASP A 77 5.24 -14.58 -12.50
CA ASP A 77 5.78 -15.50 -13.52
C ASP A 77 5.33 -15.11 -14.94
N GLY A 78 4.09 -14.63 -15.10
CA GLY A 78 3.60 -14.07 -16.37
C GLY A 78 4.40 -12.83 -16.82
N VAL A 79 4.65 -11.90 -15.89
CA VAL A 79 5.51 -10.72 -16.14
C VAL A 79 6.93 -11.16 -16.50
N ASN A 80 7.50 -12.12 -15.77
CA ASN A 80 8.85 -12.64 -16.03
C ASN A 80 8.96 -13.33 -17.39
N LEU A 81 7.92 -14.04 -17.83
CA LEU A 81 7.91 -14.65 -19.16
C LEU A 81 7.95 -13.62 -20.27
N TYR A 82 7.13 -12.54 -20.17
CA TYR A 82 7.20 -11.43 -21.13
C TYR A 82 8.60 -10.82 -21.16
N ALA A 83 9.16 -10.50 -20.00
CA ALA A 83 10.46 -9.90 -19.87
C ALA A 83 11.61 -10.79 -20.45
N ALA A 84 11.51 -12.12 -20.29
CA ALA A 84 12.45 -13.06 -20.87
C ALA A 84 12.41 -13.07 -22.41
N GLN A 85 11.26 -12.75 -23.00
CA GLN A 85 11.09 -12.62 -24.45
C GLN A 85 11.50 -11.25 -25.00
N HIS A 86 11.61 -10.23 -24.11
CA HIS A 86 11.93 -8.85 -24.43
C HIS A 86 13.11 -8.32 -23.57
N PRO A 87 14.28 -8.97 -23.59
CA PRO A 87 15.40 -8.63 -22.70
C PRO A 87 15.92 -7.19 -22.90
N GLU A 88 15.70 -6.62 -24.08
CA GLU A 88 16.09 -5.24 -24.41
C GLU A 88 15.28 -4.18 -23.63
N GLN A 89 14.12 -4.54 -23.10
CA GLN A 89 13.27 -3.66 -22.29
C GLN A 89 13.55 -3.72 -20.79
N VAL A 90 14.37 -4.69 -20.36
CA VAL A 90 14.55 -4.99 -18.94
C VAL A 90 15.57 -4.06 -18.30
N ALA A 91 15.16 -3.30 -17.30
CA ALA A 91 16.06 -2.51 -16.46
C ALA A 91 16.87 -3.40 -15.51
N PRO A 92 18.11 -3.00 -15.16
CA PRO A 92 18.91 -3.72 -14.18
C PRO A 92 18.14 -3.93 -12.86
N SER A 93 18.23 -5.12 -12.29
CA SER A 93 17.60 -5.52 -11.02
C SER A 93 16.06 -5.59 -11.01
N ALA A 94 15.37 -5.34 -12.12
CA ALA A 94 13.92 -5.47 -12.19
C ALA A 94 13.45 -6.94 -12.12
N LEU A 95 14.30 -7.89 -12.50
CA LEU A 95 13.97 -9.32 -12.58
C LEU A 95 14.78 -10.19 -11.60
N PRO A 96 14.26 -11.37 -11.24
CA PRO A 96 12.86 -11.79 -11.45
C PRO A 96 11.90 -11.02 -10.54
N MET A 97 10.68 -10.73 -11.00
CA MET A 97 9.56 -10.35 -10.14
C MET A 97 9.09 -11.58 -9.38
N THR A 98 8.61 -11.40 -8.16
CA THR A 98 8.16 -12.48 -7.27
C THR A 98 6.79 -12.17 -6.67
N GLY A 99 6.12 -13.18 -6.12
CA GLY A 99 4.88 -12.97 -5.37
C GLY A 99 5.06 -12.08 -4.13
N GLN A 100 6.28 -12.04 -3.57
CA GLN A 100 6.61 -11.12 -2.47
C GLN A 100 6.61 -9.66 -2.92
N ASP A 101 7.03 -9.36 -4.17
CA ASP A 101 6.92 -8.01 -4.74
C ASP A 101 5.46 -7.56 -4.84
N VAL A 102 4.55 -8.46 -5.23
CA VAL A 102 3.10 -8.17 -5.25
C VAL A 102 2.58 -7.82 -3.86
N ALA A 103 2.95 -8.60 -2.84
CA ALA A 103 2.57 -8.34 -1.44
C ALA A 103 3.19 -7.04 -0.91
N ALA A 104 4.48 -6.80 -1.18
CA ALA A 104 5.18 -5.56 -0.84
C ALA A 104 4.51 -4.33 -1.45
N GLY A 105 3.97 -4.46 -2.66
CA GLY A 105 3.22 -3.41 -3.35
C GLY A 105 2.00 -2.94 -2.58
N PHE A 106 1.24 -3.83 -1.93
CA PHE A 106 0.13 -3.48 -1.05
C PHE A 106 0.62 -2.79 0.22
N LEU A 107 1.59 -3.38 0.91
CA LEU A 107 2.15 -2.81 2.13
C LEU A 107 2.70 -1.39 1.91
N PHE A 108 3.38 -1.16 0.80
CA PHE A 108 3.98 0.13 0.47
C PHE A 108 2.96 1.17 0.01
N LYS A 109 2.03 0.81 -0.92
CA LYS A 109 1.14 1.79 -1.58
C LYS A 109 -0.04 2.22 -0.71
N MET A 110 -0.64 1.30 0.07
CA MET A 110 -1.91 1.57 0.76
C MET A 110 -1.84 2.73 1.76
N PRO A 111 -0.76 2.95 2.55
CA PRO A 111 -0.68 4.09 3.45
C PRO A 111 -0.69 5.46 2.77
N PHE A 112 -0.28 5.56 1.52
CA PHE A 112 -0.30 6.82 0.78
C PHE A 112 -1.72 7.27 0.42
N PHE A 113 -2.70 6.36 0.36
CA PHE A 113 -4.09 6.72 0.08
C PHE A 113 -4.78 7.50 1.21
N TYR A 114 -4.31 7.42 2.45
CA TYR A 114 -4.83 8.24 3.55
C TYR A 114 -3.88 9.37 3.99
N GLY A 115 -2.76 9.57 3.29
CA GLY A 115 -1.90 10.74 3.44
C GLY A 115 -0.62 10.51 4.24
N LEU A 116 -0.06 9.31 4.28
CA LEU A 116 1.26 9.05 4.88
C LEU A 116 2.36 9.94 4.26
N ASP A 117 2.30 10.20 2.95
CA ASP A 117 3.19 11.12 2.26
C ASP A 117 3.17 12.53 2.86
N LYS A 118 1.99 12.99 3.28
CA LYS A 118 1.81 14.31 3.90
C LYS A 118 2.42 14.33 5.30
N ALA A 119 2.23 13.26 6.09
CA ALA A 119 2.87 13.14 7.40
C ALA A 119 4.40 13.13 7.29
N LEU A 120 4.95 12.36 6.33
CA LEU A 120 6.38 12.36 6.03
C LEU A 120 6.88 13.75 5.62
N LYS A 121 6.18 14.40 4.69
CA LYS A 121 6.52 15.75 4.22
C LYS A 121 6.48 16.78 5.35
N GLN A 122 5.46 16.73 6.22
CA GLN A 122 5.34 17.60 7.39
C GLN A 122 6.57 17.51 8.28
N VAL A 123 7.05 16.29 8.55
CA VAL A 123 8.26 16.07 9.36
C VAL A 123 9.51 16.60 8.65
N PHE A 124 9.68 16.31 7.35
CA PHE A 124 10.87 16.75 6.60
C PHE A 124 10.94 18.26 6.39
N GLU A 125 9.80 18.94 6.24
CA GLU A 125 9.72 20.38 5.97
C GLU A 125 9.46 21.22 7.23
N GLY A 126 9.30 20.59 8.41
CA GLY A 126 9.04 21.29 9.67
C GLY A 126 7.70 22.02 9.71
N GLN A 127 6.71 21.59 8.93
CA GLN A 127 5.40 22.22 8.84
C GLN A 127 4.46 21.74 9.95
N ALA A 128 3.92 22.68 10.73
CA ALA A 128 3.06 22.38 11.88
C ALA A 128 1.63 21.87 11.52
N LYS A 129 1.22 21.88 10.24
CA LYS A 129 -0.13 21.45 9.82
C LYS A 129 -0.12 20.74 8.47
N LEU A 130 -0.85 19.62 8.42
CA LEU A 130 -1.16 18.89 7.18
C LEU A 130 -1.98 19.76 6.21
N VAL A 131 -1.42 20.08 5.05
CA VAL A 131 -2.18 20.72 3.97
C VAL A 131 -2.99 19.64 3.26
N LYS A 132 -4.31 19.66 3.43
CA LYS A 132 -5.21 18.76 2.70
C LYS A 132 -5.26 19.17 1.23
N THR A 133 -4.65 18.40 0.35
CA THR A 133 -4.88 18.53 -1.09
C THR A 133 -6.20 17.82 -1.41
N PRO A 134 -7.13 18.46 -2.15
CA PRO A 134 -8.37 17.79 -2.56
C PRO A 134 -8.02 16.70 -3.57
N THR A 135 -7.99 15.47 -3.13
CA THR A 135 -8.03 14.28 -3.98
C THR A 135 -9.40 13.66 -3.78
N GLY A 136 -10.05 13.21 -4.82
CA GLY A 136 -11.38 12.68 -4.70
C GLY A 136 -11.67 11.63 -5.77
N SER A 137 -12.78 10.97 -5.59
CA SER A 137 -13.41 10.06 -6.55
C SER A 137 -14.90 10.08 -6.29
N ASN A 138 -15.70 9.62 -7.25
CA ASN A 138 -17.15 9.55 -7.09
C ASN A 138 -17.61 8.10 -7.17
N GLY A 139 -18.50 7.70 -6.27
CA GLY A 139 -19.20 6.43 -6.33
C GLY A 139 -20.68 6.63 -6.03
N VAL A 140 -21.55 5.99 -6.81
CA VAL A 140 -22.99 6.08 -6.63
C VAL A 140 -23.60 4.69 -6.76
N ALA A 141 -24.39 4.27 -5.78
CA ALA A 141 -25.23 3.07 -5.87
C ALA A 141 -26.71 3.48 -5.91
N VAL A 142 -27.46 2.89 -6.82
CA VAL A 142 -28.90 3.13 -7.00
C VAL A 142 -29.65 1.82 -6.74
N ALA A 143 -30.48 1.81 -5.69
CA ALA A 143 -31.34 0.68 -5.36
C ALA A 143 -32.49 0.52 -6.38
N PRO A 144 -33.05 -0.70 -6.54
CA PRO A 144 -34.12 -0.99 -7.49
C PRO A 144 -35.31 -0.05 -7.42
N GLY A 145 -35.75 0.30 -6.21
CA GLY A 145 -36.88 1.21 -5.98
C GLY A 145 -36.65 2.66 -6.43
N ARG A 146 -35.42 3.02 -6.80
CA ARG A 146 -35.05 4.36 -7.32
C ARG A 146 -34.67 4.30 -8.81
N SER A 147 -34.77 3.14 -9.42
CA SER A 147 -34.47 2.91 -10.84
C SER A 147 -35.76 2.69 -11.61
N SER A 148 -35.91 3.28 -12.81
CA SER A 148 -37.12 3.18 -13.63
C SER A 148 -37.42 1.78 -14.15
N ASP A 149 -36.41 0.92 -14.22
CA ASP A 149 -36.49 -0.47 -14.67
C ASP A 149 -36.29 -1.50 -13.57
N GLY A 150 -36.20 -1.06 -12.30
CA GLY A 150 -36.04 -1.94 -11.14
C GLY A 150 -34.67 -2.61 -11.03
N ILE A 151 -33.65 -2.13 -11.74
CA ILE A 151 -32.29 -2.71 -11.73
C ILE A 151 -31.39 -1.93 -10.77
N THR A 152 -30.63 -2.64 -9.97
CA THR A 152 -29.55 -2.05 -9.14
C THR A 152 -28.42 -1.52 -10.04
N ARG A 153 -27.91 -0.35 -9.74
CA ARG A 153 -26.78 0.25 -10.50
C ARG A 153 -25.68 0.70 -9.57
N LEU A 154 -24.45 0.54 -10.05
CA LEU A 154 -23.24 1.07 -9.42
C LEU A 154 -22.44 1.88 -10.45
N LEU A 155 -22.03 3.08 -10.06
CA LEU A 155 -21.13 3.93 -10.83
C LEU A 155 -19.88 4.18 -9.97
N VAL A 156 -18.72 4.08 -10.60
CA VAL A 156 -17.44 4.51 -10.05
C VAL A 156 -16.75 5.46 -11.01
N ASN A 157 -16.16 6.52 -10.47
CA ASN A 157 -15.33 7.46 -11.21
C ASN A 157 -14.14 7.84 -10.36
N SER A 158 -13.01 7.20 -10.58
CA SER A 158 -11.77 7.44 -9.87
C SER A 158 -10.98 8.58 -10.51
N HIS A 159 -10.46 9.50 -9.68
CA HIS A 159 -9.61 10.60 -10.13
C HIS A 159 -8.14 10.19 -10.01
N GLN A 160 -7.73 9.17 -10.75
CA GLN A 160 -6.36 8.69 -10.81
C GLN A 160 -5.64 9.21 -12.06
N PRO A 161 -4.30 9.30 -12.04
CA PRO A 161 -3.54 9.67 -13.24
C PRO A 161 -3.69 8.63 -14.35
N TYR A 162 -3.50 9.05 -15.58
CA TYR A 162 -3.56 8.17 -16.75
C TYR A 162 -2.30 7.33 -16.97
N THR A 163 -1.21 7.65 -16.24
CA THR A 163 0.07 6.95 -16.34
C THR A 163 0.70 6.78 -14.97
N GLY A 164 1.62 5.83 -14.83
CA GLY A 164 2.41 5.62 -13.62
C GLY A 164 1.79 4.62 -12.63
N PRO A 165 2.32 4.55 -11.40
CA PRO A 165 2.14 3.40 -10.49
C PRO A 165 0.73 3.25 -9.91
N VAL A 166 -0.14 4.23 -10.10
CA VAL A 166 -1.54 4.22 -9.65
C VAL A 166 -2.52 4.55 -10.80
N ALA A 167 -2.06 4.46 -12.04
CA ALA A 167 -2.95 4.46 -13.20
C ALA A 167 -3.77 3.17 -13.23
N TRP A 168 -5.04 3.27 -13.68
CA TRP A 168 -5.87 2.09 -13.79
C TRP A 168 -5.51 1.27 -15.02
N TYR A 169 -5.33 -0.04 -14.80
CA TYR A 169 -5.38 -1.04 -15.85
C TYR A 169 -6.68 -1.83 -15.69
N GLU A 170 -7.43 -2.01 -16.77
CA GLU A 170 -8.72 -2.69 -16.75
C GLU A 170 -8.58 -4.12 -17.29
N ALA A 171 -9.25 -5.06 -16.63
CA ALA A 171 -9.30 -6.43 -17.09
C ALA A 171 -10.66 -7.09 -16.82
N VAL A 172 -10.96 -8.10 -17.61
CA VAL A 172 -12.00 -9.10 -17.36
C VAL A 172 -11.31 -10.44 -17.11
N LEU A 173 -11.49 -10.98 -15.91
CA LEU A 173 -10.88 -12.23 -15.48
C LEU A 173 -11.96 -13.31 -15.34
N GLU A 174 -11.68 -14.49 -15.89
CA GLU A 174 -12.61 -15.62 -15.84
C GLU A 174 -11.85 -16.93 -15.61
N SER A 175 -12.14 -17.60 -14.50
CA SER A 175 -11.57 -18.90 -14.17
C SER A 175 -12.64 -19.94 -13.86
N ALA A 176 -12.31 -21.22 -14.06
CA ALA A 176 -13.18 -22.33 -13.69
C ALA A 176 -13.32 -22.50 -12.15
N GLU A 177 -12.52 -21.80 -11.36
CA GLU A 177 -12.57 -21.79 -9.89
C GLU A 177 -13.44 -20.66 -9.33
N GLY A 178 -14.16 -19.94 -10.21
CA GLY A 178 -15.15 -18.92 -9.86
C GLY A 178 -14.56 -17.51 -9.64
N TRP A 179 -13.40 -17.23 -10.17
CA TRP A 179 -12.89 -15.86 -10.25
C TRP A 179 -13.38 -15.23 -11.55
N HIS A 180 -14.62 -14.71 -11.51
CA HIS A 180 -15.27 -14.01 -12.61
C HIS A 180 -15.45 -12.55 -12.22
N VAL A 181 -14.59 -11.66 -12.72
CA VAL A 181 -14.58 -10.26 -12.29
C VAL A 181 -14.14 -9.34 -13.42
N ALA A 182 -14.76 -8.18 -13.50
CA ALA A 182 -14.35 -7.09 -14.40
C ALA A 182 -14.12 -5.81 -13.59
N GLY A 183 -13.07 -5.08 -13.91
CA GLY A 183 -12.77 -3.81 -13.24
C GLY A 183 -11.32 -3.38 -13.35
N GLY A 184 -10.91 -2.48 -12.46
CA GLY A 184 -9.61 -1.82 -12.47
C GLY A 184 -8.70 -2.24 -11.32
N PHE A 185 -7.40 -2.29 -11.61
CA PHE A 185 -6.35 -2.55 -10.65
C PHE A 185 -5.08 -1.73 -10.97
N PHE A 186 -4.14 -1.65 -10.03
CA PHE A 186 -2.91 -0.92 -10.22
C PHE A 186 -1.77 -1.82 -10.73
N PRO A 187 -0.83 -1.27 -11.51
CA PRO A 187 0.33 -1.99 -12.00
C PRO A 187 1.10 -2.73 -10.88
N GLY A 188 1.52 -3.95 -11.19
CA GLY A 188 2.25 -4.83 -10.27
C GLY A 188 1.37 -5.70 -9.37
N SER A 189 0.06 -5.82 -9.65
CA SER A 189 -0.87 -6.65 -8.87
C SER A 189 -1.92 -7.31 -9.76
N PRO A 190 -2.40 -8.53 -9.47
CA PRO A 190 -3.51 -9.17 -10.17
C PRO A 190 -4.89 -8.85 -9.59
N PHE A 191 -4.99 -8.11 -8.47
CA PHE A 191 -6.23 -7.97 -7.71
C PHE A 191 -6.99 -6.70 -8.08
N LEU A 192 -8.26 -6.84 -8.52
CA LEU A 192 -9.11 -5.74 -8.91
C LEU A 192 -9.59 -4.97 -7.69
N LEU A 193 -9.15 -3.71 -7.57
CA LEU A 193 -9.46 -2.86 -6.43
C LEU A 193 -10.90 -2.36 -6.46
N HIS A 194 -11.45 -2.06 -7.65
CA HIS A 194 -12.87 -1.81 -7.83
C HIS A 194 -13.38 -2.47 -9.11
N GLY A 195 -14.66 -2.80 -9.13
CA GLY A 195 -15.26 -3.51 -10.25
C GLY A 195 -16.52 -4.24 -9.84
N HIS A 196 -16.82 -5.28 -10.59
CA HIS A 196 -17.98 -6.13 -10.33
C HIS A 196 -17.71 -7.59 -10.73
N ASN A 197 -18.52 -8.46 -10.18
CA ASN A 197 -18.67 -9.85 -10.62
C ASN A 197 -20.16 -10.10 -10.98
N PRO A 198 -20.58 -11.32 -11.35
CA PRO A 198 -21.97 -11.60 -11.72
C PRO A 198 -23.01 -11.32 -10.60
N HIS A 199 -22.58 -11.17 -9.36
CA HIS A 199 -23.46 -11.07 -8.18
C HIS A 199 -23.50 -9.68 -7.60
N LEU A 200 -22.38 -8.96 -7.57
CA LEU A 200 -22.22 -7.68 -6.88
C LEU A 200 -21.12 -6.81 -7.51
N GLY A 201 -21.14 -5.55 -7.14
CA GLY A 201 -20.08 -4.61 -7.48
C GLY A 201 -19.67 -3.78 -6.26
N TRP A 202 -18.46 -3.25 -6.32
CA TRP A 202 -17.93 -2.34 -5.31
C TRP A 202 -17.12 -1.21 -5.99
N ALA A 203 -17.24 -0.04 -5.42
CA ALA A 203 -16.52 1.15 -5.85
C ALA A 203 -15.75 1.73 -4.67
N ASN A 204 -14.54 2.18 -4.92
CA ASN A 204 -13.71 2.79 -3.89
C ASN A 204 -13.58 4.29 -4.14
N THR A 205 -13.61 5.06 -3.05
CA THR A 205 -13.21 6.47 -3.09
C THR A 205 -12.24 6.76 -1.95
N VAL A 206 -11.37 7.73 -2.14
CA VAL A 206 -10.44 8.15 -1.07
C VAL A 206 -11.26 8.75 0.07
N ASN A 207 -11.00 8.29 1.30
CA ASN A 207 -11.43 8.94 2.52
C ASN A 207 -10.22 9.60 3.21
N ALA A 208 -10.44 10.32 4.28
CA ALA A 208 -9.38 11.02 4.99
C ALA A 208 -9.49 10.80 6.51
N PRO A 209 -9.46 9.51 6.97
CA PRO A 209 -9.35 9.24 8.38
C PRO A 209 -7.98 9.69 8.91
N ASP A 210 -7.94 10.04 10.18
CA ASP A 210 -6.69 10.35 10.88
C ASP A 210 -6.07 9.02 11.38
N LEU A 211 -5.10 8.51 10.62
CA LEU A 211 -4.51 7.18 10.80
C LEU A 211 -2.98 7.22 11.02
N ALA A 212 -2.41 8.39 11.23
CA ALA A 212 -0.96 8.53 11.43
C ALA A 212 -0.66 9.57 12.51
N ASP A 213 0.22 9.21 13.44
CA ASP A 213 0.68 10.06 14.52
C ASP A 213 2.18 10.30 14.44
N VAL A 214 2.58 11.53 14.76
CA VAL A 214 3.98 11.96 14.83
C VAL A 214 4.34 12.23 16.28
N TYR A 215 5.47 11.70 16.72
CA TYR A 215 5.99 11.85 18.09
C TYR A 215 7.35 12.53 18.06
N GLU A 216 7.51 13.58 18.82
CA GLU A 216 8.81 14.21 19.02
C GLU A 216 9.59 13.47 20.09
N LEU A 217 10.77 12.94 19.73
CA LEU A 217 11.62 12.16 20.61
C LEU A 217 12.61 13.04 21.36
N THR A 218 12.75 12.84 22.66
CA THR A 218 13.83 13.42 23.45
C THR A 218 15.05 12.50 23.36
N ILE A 219 16.08 12.93 22.63
CA ILE A 219 17.32 12.15 22.45
C ILE A 219 18.26 12.37 23.63
N ASN A 220 18.97 11.33 24.03
CA ASN A 220 19.97 11.39 25.07
C ASN A 220 21.17 12.25 24.64
N PRO A 221 21.49 13.36 25.33
CA PRO A 221 22.59 14.24 24.95
C PRO A 221 23.96 13.57 25.03
N ASP A 222 24.12 12.55 25.89
CA ASP A 222 25.36 11.80 26.05
C ASP A 222 25.48 10.58 25.11
N ASN A 223 24.34 10.13 24.52
CA ASN A 223 24.31 9.02 23.59
C ASN A 223 23.21 9.25 22.51
N PRO A 224 23.57 9.70 21.32
CA PRO A 224 22.58 10.04 20.27
C PRO A 224 21.81 8.83 19.72
N ASP A 225 22.18 7.60 20.06
CA ASP A 225 21.46 6.40 19.67
C ASP A 225 20.42 5.96 20.76
N GLN A 226 20.10 6.85 21.72
CA GLN A 226 19.09 6.61 22.76
C GLN A 226 18.05 7.73 22.80
N TYR A 227 16.82 7.35 23.12
CA TYR A 227 15.69 8.27 23.34
C TYR A 227 15.05 7.99 24.72
N ARG A 228 14.34 8.98 25.24
CA ARG A 228 13.64 8.89 26.53
C ARG A 228 12.27 8.27 26.34
N LEU A 229 11.92 7.26 27.16
CA LEU A 229 10.58 6.67 27.24
C LEU A 229 10.28 6.31 28.70
N ASP A 230 9.18 6.84 29.25
CA ASP A 230 8.75 6.64 30.65
C ASP A 230 9.87 6.91 31.67
N GLY A 231 10.61 7.98 31.45
CA GLY A 231 11.71 8.40 32.31
C GLY A 231 13.02 7.63 32.16
N GLN A 232 13.08 6.63 31.28
CA GLN A 232 14.26 5.80 31.01
C GLN A 232 14.84 6.07 29.63
N TRP A 233 16.16 5.90 29.47
CA TRP A 233 16.82 5.90 28.17
C TRP A 233 16.66 4.51 27.52
N ARG A 234 16.14 4.50 26.28
CA ARG A 234 15.94 3.31 25.45
C ARG A 234 16.79 3.42 24.19
N ASP A 235 17.38 2.30 23.75
CA ASP A 235 18.16 2.29 22.52
C ASP A 235 17.25 2.40 21.28
N LEU A 236 17.69 3.21 20.32
CA LEU A 236 17.14 3.21 18.97
C LEU A 236 17.71 2.02 18.20
N HIS A 237 16.84 1.24 17.58
CA HIS A 237 17.27 0.24 16.61
C HIS A 237 17.85 0.93 15.37
N LYS A 238 19.08 0.54 15.00
CA LYS A 238 19.83 1.16 13.92
C LYS A 238 20.16 0.14 12.84
N SER A 239 19.87 0.50 11.59
CA SER A 239 20.24 -0.30 10.42
C SER A 239 20.79 0.60 9.31
N THR A 240 21.37 0.01 8.27
CA THR A 240 21.89 0.75 7.12
C THR A 240 21.10 0.40 5.87
N ALA A 241 20.47 1.41 5.26
CA ALA A 241 19.92 1.31 3.92
C ALA A 241 21.04 1.64 2.91
N TRP A 242 21.27 0.75 1.96
CA TRP A 242 22.18 0.97 0.84
C TRP A 242 21.39 1.44 -0.38
N LEU A 243 21.49 2.74 -0.68
CA LEU A 243 20.86 3.31 -1.87
C LEU A 243 21.82 3.22 -3.04
N TRP A 244 21.44 2.50 -4.08
CA TRP A 244 22.25 2.36 -5.29
C TRP A 244 21.78 3.39 -6.32
N VAL A 245 22.57 4.43 -6.53
CA VAL A 245 22.21 5.57 -7.37
C VAL A 245 22.94 5.52 -8.70
N LYS A 246 22.17 5.49 -9.80
CA LYS A 246 22.74 5.58 -11.15
C LYS A 246 23.33 6.96 -11.38
N LEU A 247 24.60 6.99 -11.82
CA LEU A 247 25.30 8.21 -12.21
C LEU A 247 25.24 8.40 -13.72
N TRP A 248 25.89 7.51 -14.48
CA TRP A 248 25.84 7.49 -15.95
C TRP A 248 26.13 6.09 -16.49
N GLY A 249 25.51 5.71 -17.60
CA GLY A 249 25.65 4.37 -18.18
C GLY A 249 25.38 3.27 -17.14
N PRO A 250 26.26 2.28 -16.96
CA PRO A 250 26.12 1.22 -15.96
C PRO A 250 26.68 1.57 -14.57
N LEU A 251 27.22 2.79 -14.38
CA LEU A 251 27.88 3.15 -13.14
C LEU A 251 26.87 3.49 -12.04
N LEU A 252 26.90 2.71 -10.96
CA LEU A 252 26.11 2.89 -9.76
C LEU A 252 26.98 3.36 -8.60
N LEU A 253 26.50 4.33 -7.82
CA LEU A 253 27.10 4.80 -6.57
C LEU A 253 26.34 4.23 -5.38
N PRO A 254 26.97 3.42 -4.50
CA PRO A 254 26.37 3.00 -3.25
C PRO A 254 26.42 4.16 -2.24
N VAL A 255 25.24 4.58 -1.77
CA VAL A 255 25.09 5.63 -0.76
C VAL A 255 24.49 5.01 0.51
N PRO A 256 25.27 4.86 1.59
CA PRO A 256 24.73 4.37 2.84
C PRO A 256 23.91 5.46 3.52
N LYS A 257 22.74 5.08 4.02
CA LYS A 257 21.88 5.92 4.87
C LYS A 257 21.49 5.15 6.12
N THR A 258 21.62 5.78 7.27
CA THR A 258 21.18 5.18 8.51
C THR A 258 19.65 5.28 8.64
N VAL A 259 19.05 4.19 9.06
CA VAL A 259 17.63 4.10 9.41
C VAL A 259 17.53 3.83 10.90
N TRP A 260 16.76 4.62 11.61
CA TRP A 260 16.48 4.43 13.04
C TRP A 260 15.02 4.03 13.25
N ARG A 261 14.78 3.26 14.29
CA ARG A 261 13.44 2.86 14.73
C ARG A 261 13.36 2.92 16.25
N SER A 262 12.21 3.37 16.74
CA SER A 262 11.84 3.36 18.15
C SER A 262 10.65 2.40 18.37
N GLU A 263 10.17 2.30 19.60
CA GLU A 263 8.92 1.59 19.92
C GLU A 263 7.70 2.23 19.25
N HIS A 264 7.75 3.53 18.92
CA HIS A 264 6.69 4.22 18.17
C HIS A 264 6.64 3.78 16.70
N GLY A 265 7.80 3.53 16.08
CA GLY A 265 7.95 3.17 14.67
C GLY A 265 9.24 3.74 14.05
N PRO A 266 9.26 3.99 12.72
CA PRO A 266 10.40 4.59 12.05
C PRO A 266 10.70 6.01 12.58
N VAL A 267 12.00 6.34 12.68
CA VAL A 267 12.47 7.62 13.20
C VAL A 267 13.12 8.44 12.10
N LEU A 268 12.69 9.68 11.99
CA LEU A 268 13.19 10.70 11.07
C LEU A 268 14.00 11.72 11.87
N ARG A 269 15.27 11.91 11.53
CA ARG A 269 16.16 12.93 12.10
C ARG A 269 16.25 14.11 11.17
N THR A 270 15.84 15.26 11.65
CA THR A 270 15.78 16.52 10.90
C THR A 270 16.47 17.66 11.65
N GLU A 271 16.66 18.80 11.01
CA GLU A 271 17.18 20.00 11.67
C GLU A 271 16.21 20.56 12.72
N GLN A 272 14.92 20.21 12.62
CA GLN A 272 13.86 20.65 13.54
C GLN A 272 13.73 19.76 14.77
N GLY A 273 14.29 18.54 14.73
CA GLY A 273 14.21 17.56 15.81
C GLY A 273 14.18 16.11 15.29
N ASP A 274 14.05 15.20 16.23
CA ASP A 274 13.95 13.75 15.97
C ASP A 274 12.50 13.31 16.18
N PHE A 275 11.89 12.79 15.11
CA PHE A 275 10.47 12.44 15.11
C PHE A 275 10.27 10.96 14.79
N ALA A 276 9.41 10.29 15.57
CA ALA A 276 8.94 8.96 15.24
C ALA A 276 7.56 9.03 14.58
N LEU A 277 7.30 8.10 13.67
CA LEU A 277 6.03 8.00 12.95
C LEU A 277 5.36 6.66 13.28
N ARG A 278 4.06 6.71 13.63
CA ARG A 278 3.20 5.54 13.74
C ARG A 278 2.00 5.69 12.82
N TYR A 279 1.68 4.68 12.05
CA TYR A 279 0.63 4.75 11.05
C TYR A 279 -0.12 3.42 10.90
N ALA A 280 -1.39 3.49 10.55
CA ALA A 280 -2.23 2.32 10.39
C ALA A 280 -1.77 1.45 9.20
N GLY A 281 -1.81 0.13 9.40
CA GLY A 281 -1.37 -0.84 8.39
C GLY A 281 0.15 -0.96 8.26
N MET A 282 0.92 -0.42 9.20
CA MET A 282 2.39 -0.43 9.19
C MET A 282 2.99 -1.83 9.01
N ASP A 283 2.30 -2.85 9.51
CA ASP A 283 2.71 -4.25 9.40
C ASP A 283 1.68 -5.14 8.71
N GLU A 284 0.69 -4.57 8.02
CA GLU A 284 -0.42 -5.34 7.46
C GLU A 284 -0.15 -5.79 6.02
N LEU A 285 0.08 -7.09 5.83
CA LEU A 285 0.44 -7.69 4.54
C LEU A 285 -0.74 -8.30 3.79
N ARG A 286 -1.91 -8.51 4.45
CA ARG A 286 -3.07 -9.23 3.91
C ARG A 286 -3.94 -8.41 2.95
N GLY A 287 -3.50 -7.21 2.54
CA GLY A 287 -4.26 -6.34 1.63
C GLY A 287 -4.70 -7.04 0.34
N GLY A 288 -3.77 -7.75 -0.33
CA GLY A 288 -4.08 -8.53 -1.52
C GLY A 288 -5.05 -9.69 -1.25
N LEU A 289 -4.95 -10.36 -0.10
CA LEU A 289 -5.90 -11.39 0.34
C LEU A 289 -7.31 -10.81 0.49
N GLN A 290 -7.45 -9.65 1.16
CA GLN A 290 -8.75 -8.99 1.31
C GLN A 290 -9.38 -8.67 -0.04
N VAL A 291 -8.62 -8.06 -0.95
CA VAL A 291 -9.12 -7.71 -2.29
C VAL A 291 -9.49 -8.96 -3.09
N TYR A 292 -8.70 -10.03 -3.05
CA TYR A 292 -9.05 -11.29 -3.70
C TYR A 292 -10.36 -11.88 -3.16
N ARG A 293 -10.58 -11.84 -1.83
CA ARG A 293 -11.84 -12.28 -1.24
C ARG A 293 -13.02 -11.41 -1.68
N LEU A 294 -12.84 -10.10 -1.79
CA LEU A 294 -13.86 -9.19 -2.35
C LEU A 294 -14.18 -9.54 -3.81
N ASN A 295 -13.17 -9.79 -4.63
CA ASN A 295 -13.36 -10.17 -6.04
C ASN A 295 -14.25 -11.41 -6.21
N LYS A 296 -14.18 -12.36 -5.26
CA LYS A 296 -14.90 -13.64 -5.29
C LYS A 296 -16.18 -13.67 -4.45
N ALA A 297 -16.52 -12.58 -3.74
CA ALA A 297 -17.73 -12.52 -2.93
C ALA A 297 -18.99 -12.61 -3.82
N ARG A 298 -19.97 -13.41 -3.39
CA ARG A 298 -21.20 -13.66 -4.15
C ARG A 298 -22.46 -13.02 -3.56
N ASN A 299 -22.31 -12.47 -2.36
CA ASN A 299 -23.42 -11.83 -1.62
C ASN A 299 -22.84 -10.85 -0.58
N LEU A 300 -23.74 -10.10 0.07
CA LEU A 300 -23.38 -9.09 1.08
C LEU A 300 -22.63 -9.68 2.28
N ASP A 301 -22.97 -10.91 2.72
CA ASP A 301 -22.32 -11.52 3.88
C ASP A 301 -20.89 -11.95 3.57
N GLU A 302 -20.63 -12.53 2.40
CA GLU A 302 -19.29 -12.87 1.94
C GLU A 302 -18.45 -11.60 1.73
N TRP A 303 -19.06 -10.51 1.20
CA TRP A 303 -18.41 -9.23 1.07
C TRP A 303 -18.04 -8.63 2.44
N LYS A 304 -18.95 -8.65 3.41
CA LYS A 304 -18.67 -8.21 4.79
C LYS A 304 -17.58 -9.05 5.45
N ALA A 305 -17.57 -10.37 5.23
CA ALA A 305 -16.53 -11.25 5.76
C ALA A 305 -15.14 -10.90 5.18
N ALA A 306 -15.06 -10.54 3.90
CA ALA A 306 -13.82 -10.05 3.30
C ALA A 306 -13.40 -8.69 3.88
N MET A 307 -14.34 -7.76 4.10
CA MET A 307 -14.06 -6.47 4.73
C MET A 307 -13.62 -6.61 6.20
N ALA A 308 -14.13 -7.62 6.91
CA ALA A 308 -13.74 -7.90 8.31
C ALA A 308 -12.29 -8.35 8.48
N LEU A 309 -11.55 -8.64 7.39
CA LEU A 309 -10.11 -8.83 7.45
C LEU A 309 -9.35 -7.57 7.86
N GLN A 310 -9.94 -6.38 7.64
CA GLN A 310 -9.38 -5.07 7.98
C GLN A 310 -7.92 -4.89 7.52
N ALA A 311 -7.60 -5.40 6.32
CA ALA A 311 -6.24 -5.37 5.78
C ALA A 311 -6.00 -4.20 4.80
N ILE A 312 -7.05 -3.44 4.47
CA ILE A 312 -6.95 -2.18 3.73
C ILE A 312 -7.16 -1.04 4.74
N PRO A 313 -6.13 -0.22 5.00
CA PRO A 313 -6.17 0.73 6.12
C PRO A 313 -7.17 1.87 5.96
N ALA A 314 -7.52 2.24 4.74
CA ALA A 314 -8.46 3.32 4.45
C ALA A 314 -9.18 3.04 3.13
N LEU A 315 -10.16 3.73 2.80
CA LEU A 315 -10.98 3.91 1.59
C LEU A 315 -12.48 3.82 1.95
N ASN A 316 -13.29 4.65 1.31
CA ASN A 316 -14.71 4.40 1.27
C ASN A 316 -15.02 3.23 0.35
N TYR A 317 -16.02 2.44 0.70
CA TYR A 317 -16.58 1.41 -0.16
C TYR A 317 -18.06 1.71 -0.41
N ILE A 318 -18.45 1.72 -1.67
CA ILE A 318 -19.83 1.75 -2.13
C ILE A 318 -20.13 0.38 -2.70
N TYR A 319 -21.17 -0.26 -2.19
CA TYR A 319 -21.59 -1.62 -2.50
C TYR A 319 -22.94 -1.62 -3.22
N ALA A 320 -23.11 -2.50 -4.18
CA ALA A 320 -24.41 -2.80 -4.80
C ALA A 320 -24.44 -4.28 -5.23
N ASP A 321 -25.59 -4.97 -5.12
CA ASP A 321 -25.72 -6.34 -5.57
C ASP A 321 -26.97 -6.59 -6.43
N ALA A 322 -27.00 -7.76 -7.07
CA ALA A 322 -28.10 -8.20 -7.90
C ALA A 322 -29.39 -8.47 -7.13
N SER A 323 -29.32 -8.62 -5.79
CA SER A 323 -30.46 -8.80 -4.90
C SER A 323 -31.11 -7.47 -4.48
N GLY A 324 -30.54 -6.34 -4.90
CA GLY A 324 -31.07 -5.01 -4.65
C GLY A 324 -30.50 -4.33 -3.40
N ASN A 325 -29.52 -4.93 -2.72
CA ASN A 325 -28.85 -4.30 -1.60
C ASN A 325 -27.90 -3.22 -2.12
N VAL A 326 -27.87 -2.08 -1.45
CA VAL A 326 -26.90 -1.01 -1.63
C VAL A 326 -26.34 -0.61 -0.27
N GLY A 327 -25.05 -0.26 -0.22
CA GLY A 327 -24.38 0.07 1.02
C GLY A 327 -23.23 1.05 0.86
N TYR A 328 -22.90 1.70 1.95
CA TYR A 328 -21.71 2.54 2.09
C TYR A 328 -20.98 2.16 3.36
N LEU A 329 -19.66 1.99 3.24
CA LEU A 329 -18.77 1.74 4.36
C LEU A 329 -17.64 2.77 4.34
N TYR A 330 -17.54 3.57 5.38
CA TYR A 330 -16.35 4.38 5.67
C TYR A 330 -15.35 3.46 6.35
N ASN A 331 -14.49 2.81 5.53
CA ASN A 331 -13.50 1.86 6.03
C ASN A 331 -12.26 2.60 6.56
N GLY A 332 -11.76 2.15 7.71
CA GLY A 332 -10.52 2.64 8.31
C GLY A 332 -10.03 1.70 9.40
N MET A 333 -8.72 1.53 9.48
CA MET A 333 -8.03 0.91 10.61
C MET A 333 -7.83 1.99 11.68
N PHE A 334 -8.89 2.33 12.40
CA PHE A 334 -8.88 3.42 13.38
C PHE A 334 -8.00 3.04 14.58
N PRO A 335 -6.92 3.81 14.87
CA PRO A 335 -6.05 3.52 16.00
C PRO A 335 -6.82 3.53 17.33
N ASP A 336 -6.53 2.55 18.19
CA ASP A 336 -7.09 2.48 19.55
C ASP A 336 -6.32 3.48 20.45
N ARG A 337 -6.68 4.75 20.32
CA ARG A 337 -6.05 5.89 21.00
C ARG A 337 -6.70 6.15 22.36
N ILE A 338 -5.89 6.43 23.38
CA ILE A 338 -6.42 6.84 24.68
C ILE A 338 -7.16 8.17 24.60
N ALA A 339 -8.16 8.37 25.44
CA ALA A 339 -8.90 9.63 25.55
C ALA A 339 -8.05 10.72 26.21
N GLY A 340 -8.25 11.96 25.79
CA GLY A 340 -7.66 13.16 26.40
C GLY A 340 -6.66 13.92 25.54
N PRO A 341 -5.62 13.29 24.97
CA PRO A 341 -4.67 13.99 24.08
C PRO A 341 -5.33 14.51 22.80
N ASP A 342 -4.80 15.61 22.29
CA ASP A 342 -5.11 16.06 20.92
C ASP A 342 -4.21 15.30 19.93
N TRP A 343 -4.79 14.36 19.21
CA TRP A 343 -4.10 13.51 18.26
C TRP A 343 -3.84 14.18 16.89
N SER A 344 -4.30 15.43 16.72
CA SER A 344 -4.08 16.19 15.48
C SER A 344 -2.75 16.97 15.45
N VAL A 345 -2.00 16.93 16.55
CA VAL A 345 -0.71 17.63 16.71
C VAL A 345 0.43 16.64 16.93
N VAL A 346 1.68 17.14 16.86
CA VAL A 346 2.85 16.33 17.24
C VAL A 346 2.79 16.03 18.75
N LEU A 347 2.92 14.75 19.08
CA LEU A 347 2.80 14.22 20.42
C LEU A 347 4.16 14.09 21.11
N PRO A 348 4.23 14.15 22.46
CA PRO A 348 5.45 13.83 23.17
C PRO A 348 5.81 12.36 23.01
N GLY A 349 7.07 12.08 22.61
CA GLY A 349 7.56 10.73 22.37
C GLY A 349 8.18 10.06 23.60
N ASP A 350 8.02 10.64 24.78
CA ASP A 350 8.56 10.11 26.05
C ASP A 350 7.53 9.35 26.92
N ARG A 351 6.30 9.12 26.36
CA ARG A 351 5.17 8.51 27.06
C ARG A 351 4.68 7.27 26.29
N SER A 352 4.91 6.08 26.84
CA SER A 352 4.51 4.81 26.20
C SER A 352 2.98 4.65 26.06
N GLU A 353 2.18 5.27 26.94
CA GLU A 353 0.72 5.25 26.88
C GLU A 353 0.14 5.88 25.61
N LEU A 354 0.93 6.72 24.90
CA LEU A 354 0.55 7.30 23.61
C LEU A 354 0.85 6.38 22.43
N ILE A 355 1.51 5.25 22.65
CA ILE A 355 1.80 4.26 21.61
C ILE A 355 0.62 3.30 21.50
N TRP A 356 -0.34 3.61 20.64
CA TRP A 356 -1.47 2.69 20.41
C TRP A 356 -1.01 1.36 19.79
N GLN A 357 -1.68 0.25 20.19
CA GLN A 357 -1.28 -1.11 19.83
C GLN A 357 -2.28 -1.82 18.91
N GLY A 358 -3.50 -1.31 18.78
CA GLY A 358 -4.60 -1.92 18.04
C GLY A 358 -5.40 -0.95 17.19
N TYR A 359 -6.43 -1.53 16.51
CA TYR A 359 -7.36 -0.84 15.63
C TYR A 359 -8.81 -1.20 16.01
#